data_f37509f5d0896cf2a86422956b82c882
#
_entry.id   f37509f5d0896cf2a86422956b82c882
#
_cell.length_a   1.000
_cell.length_b   1.000
_cell.length_c   1.000
_cell.angle_alpha   90.00
_cell.angle_beta   90.00
_cell.angle_gamma   90.00
#
_symmetry.space_group_name_H-M   'P 1'
#
loop_
_entity.id
_entity.type
_entity.pdbx_description
1 polymer ?
#
loop_
_entity_poly.entity_id
_entity_poly.type
_entity_poly.pdbx_seq_one_letter_code
_entity_poly.pdbx_strand_id
1 'polypeptide(L)'
;MSISIQQISYIHPDKEVLFSDLNFAISKGQKLGLVGNNGCGKSTLLQIIAGQLSPSSGVIVRPDDLYYIPQHFGQYDSLTIAQALQIERKQQALHAILAGDVSNENFTILNDDWNIEERSIAALDLWGLGQFTLSYPMNLLSGGEKTRVFLAGMDIHHPSVILMDEPTNHLDSSGRQRLYDWVEKYRSTLLVVSHDRTLLNLLPEICELKKHQINYYGGNYEFYKEQKTLMQEALQQRIEEKEKALRIARKVARETAERRDKQNVRGEKSNIRKGVPRIVLNALQGKSEKSTNKLTGVHQEKAEKLTNERNQLRGSLSPTAALKTDFNSSSLHTGKILVTAKEINFSYHSNSVNNDILTNNEINSSDTGYLPNPNSNDIQENSISKQQLWQAPVSFQLKSGDRFRIEGANGSGKTTLLKLITGQLQPQEGTLTRTDFSYVYLNQEYSIIDDRNSILEQAYAFNSRNLPEHEIKIILHRYLFPASEWDKSCRKLSGGEKMRLAFCCLMISNNTPDMFILDEPTNNLDIQSIEIITATIKNYAGTVIAISHDNYFIQEIGVEQCILLS
;
A
#
# COMPACT_ATOMS: atom_id res chain seq x y z
N MET A 1 -9.56 -17.67 -25.73
CA MET A 1 -8.30 -17.08 -26.22
C MET A 1 -7.40 -16.89 -25.02
N SER A 2 -6.10 -16.93 -25.19
CA SER A 2 -5.13 -16.71 -24.12
C SER A 2 -4.45 -15.36 -24.32
N ILE A 3 -3.94 -14.77 -23.25
CA ILE A 3 -3.00 -13.66 -23.35
C ILE A 3 -1.61 -14.28 -23.44
N SER A 4 -0.79 -13.84 -24.38
CA SER A 4 0.60 -14.27 -24.51
C SER A 4 1.51 -13.05 -24.67
N ILE A 5 2.49 -12.97 -23.80
CA ILE A 5 3.52 -11.93 -23.78
C ILE A 5 4.86 -12.59 -24.02
N GLN A 6 5.59 -12.10 -25.01
CA GLN A 6 6.90 -12.64 -25.41
C GLN A 6 7.94 -11.53 -25.43
N GLN A 7 8.96 -11.68 -24.59
CA GLN A 7 10.14 -10.80 -24.48
C GLN A 7 9.79 -9.31 -24.34
N ILE A 8 8.76 -9.00 -23.56
CA ILE A 8 8.32 -7.62 -23.34
C ILE A 8 9.32 -6.90 -22.46
N SER A 9 9.73 -5.71 -22.92
CA SER A 9 10.51 -4.76 -22.14
C SER A 9 9.82 -3.40 -22.13
N TYR A 10 9.96 -2.68 -21.04
CA TYR A 10 9.49 -1.31 -20.92
C TYR A 10 10.53 -0.42 -20.25
N ILE A 11 10.84 0.67 -20.90
CA ILE A 11 11.80 1.69 -20.49
C ILE A 11 11.04 3.00 -20.35
N HIS A 12 11.12 3.62 -19.20
CA HIS A 12 10.52 4.94 -18.98
C HIS A 12 11.16 6.02 -19.86
N PRO A 13 10.48 7.16 -20.09
CA PRO A 13 11.05 8.28 -20.85
C PRO A 13 12.36 8.85 -20.27
N ASP A 14 12.58 8.69 -18.97
CA ASP A 14 13.82 9.05 -18.25
C ASP A 14 14.95 8.02 -18.42
N LYS A 15 14.74 6.99 -19.25
CA LYS A 15 15.65 5.87 -19.56
C LYS A 15 15.83 4.86 -18.41
N GLU A 16 15.04 4.91 -17.35
CA GLU A 16 15.02 3.86 -16.35
C GLU A 16 14.32 2.60 -16.91
N VAL A 17 14.99 1.44 -16.80
CA VAL A 17 14.43 0.15 -17.22
C VAL A 17 13.51 -0.35 -16.10
N LEU A 18 12.20 -0.38 -16.39
CA LEU A 18 11.21 -0.87 -15.44
C LEU A 18 11.24 -2.40 -15.37
N PHE A 19 11.17 -3.05 -16.53
CA PHE A 19 11.36 -4.50 -16.67
C PHE A 19 11.89 -4.83 -18.08
N SER A 20 12.54 -5.98 -18.21
CA SER A 20 13.10 -6.46 -19.46
C SER A 20 12.88 -7.95 -19.66
N ASP A 21 12.69 -8.34 -20.93
CA ASP A 21 12.58 -9.73 -21.40
C ASP A 21 11.52 -10.57 -20.68
N LEU A 22 10.40 -9.93 -20.26
CA LEU A 22 9.32 -10.63 -19.59
C LEU A 22 8.59 -11.57 -20.55
N ASN A 23 8.39 -12.81 -20.09
CA ASN A 23 7.55 -13.80 -20.75
C ASN A 23 6.44 -14.20 -19.81
N PHE A 24 5.19 -14.13 -20.29
CA PHE A 24 4.01 -14.36 -19.49
C PHE A 24 2.86 -14.86 -20.34
N ALA A 25 2.12 -15.83 -19.86
CA ALA A 25 0.96 -16.35 -20.57
C ALA A 25 -0.19 -16.65 -19.62
N ILE A 26 -1.41 -16.34 -20.04
CA ILE A 26 -2.65 -16.65 -19.31
C ILE A 26 -3.54 -17.48 -20.22
N SER A 27 -3.94 -18.64 -19.77
CA SER A 27 -4.84 -19.53 -20.47
C SER A 27 -6.30 -19.07 -20.38
N LYS A 28 -7.14 -19.50 -21.30
CA LYS A 28 -8.59 -19.21 -21.24
C LYS A 28 -9.21 -19.78 -19.95
N GLY A 29 -9.97 -18.95 -19.25
CA GLY A 29 -10.63 -19.31 -18.00
C GLY A 29 -9.72 -19.34 -16.76
N GLN A 30 -8.43 -19.01 -16.90
CA GLN A 30 -7.50 -18.92 -15.79
C GLN A 30 -7.75 -17.64 -14.99
N LYS A 31 -7.76 -17.76 -13.66
CA LYS A 31 -7.82 -16.63 -12.74
C LYS A 31 -6.47 -16.48 -12.03
N LEU A 32 -5.86 -15.34 -12.14
CA LEU A 32 -4.49 -15.08 -11.72
C LEU A 32 -4.37 -13.81 -10.91
N GLY A 33 -3.70 -13.90 -9.74
CA GLY A 33 -3.27 -12.73 -8.98
C GLY A 33 -1.85 -12.32 -9.34
N LEU A 34 -1.63 -11.05 -9.64
CA LEU A 34 -0.31 -10.50 -9.90
C LEU A 34 0.13 -9.64 -8.71
N VAL A 35 1.13 -10.12 -7.98
CA VAL A 35 1.73 -9.44 -6.83
C VAL A 35 3.14 -8.94 -7.14
N GLY A 36 3.66 -8.05 -6.34
CA GLY A 36 5.02 -7.51 -6.47
C GLY A 36 5.17 -6.20 -5.73
N ASN A 37 6.39 -5.75 -5.49
CA ASN A 37 6.66 -4.51 -4.78
C ASN A 37 6.09 -3.29 -5.52
N ASN A 38 5.84 -2.20 -4.81
CA ASN A 38 5.44 -0.95 -5.45
C ASN A 38 6.56 -0.47 -6.39
N GLY A 39 6.16 0.10 -7.53
CA GLY A 39 7.11 0.55 -8.56
C GLY A 39 7.73 -0.57 -9.43
N CYS A 40 7.40 -1.86 -9.23
CA CYS A 40 7.94 -2.91 -10.10
C CYS A 40 7.28 -3.00 -11.49
N GLY A 41 6.23 -2.18 -11.75
CA GLY A 41 5.59 -2.10 -13.06
C GLY A 41 4.32 -2.92 -13.24
N LYS A 42 3.61 -3.32 -12.16
CA LYS A 42 2.35 -4.09 -12.24
C LYS A 42 1.30 -3.38 -13.09
N SER A 43 0.97 -2.14 -12.75
CA SER A 43 0.00 -1.30 -13.48
C SER A 43 0.45 -1.05 -14.92
N THR A 44 1.74 -0.77 -15.13
CA THR A 44 2.31 -0.60 -16.47
C THR A 44 2.14 -1.85 -17.32
N LEU A 45 2.39 -3.04 -16.74
CA LEU A 45 2.18 -4.31 -17.44
C LEU A 45 0.70 -4.50 -17.81
N LEU A 46 -0.25 -4.21 -16.91
CA LEU A 46 -1.67 -4.26 -17.23
C LEU A 46 -2.07 -3.28 -18.33
N GLN A 47 -1.57 -2.03 -18.30
CA GLN A 47 -1.83 -1.04 -19.34
C GLN A 47 -1.26 -1.46 -20.71
N ILE A 48 -0.08 -2.11 -20.72
CA ILE A 48 0.50 -2.66 -21.92
C ILE A 48 -0.36 -3.82 -22.47
N ILE A 49 -0.84 -4.72 -21.60
CA ILE A 49 -1.77 -5.79 -21.99
C ILE A 49 -3.09 -5.20 -22.49
N ALA A 50 -3.62 -4.19 -21.82
CA ALA A 50 -4.83 -3.46 -22.24
C ALA A 50 -4.65 -2.67 -23.55
N GLY A 51 -3.41 -2.42 -23.99
CA GLY A 51 -3.06 -1.66 -25.20
C GLY A 51 -3.16 -0.16 -25.03
N GLN A 52 -3.18 0.30 -23.79
CA GLN A 52 -3.11 1.74 -23.48
C GLN A 52 -1.68 2.27 -23.55
N LEU A 53 -0.69 1.38 -23.37
CA LEU A 53 0.74 1.68 -23.51
C LEU A 53 1.38 0.72 -24.51
N SER A 54 2.29 1.25 -25.31
CA SER A 54 3.13 0.45 -26.20
C SER A 54 4.37 -0.04 -25.46
N PRO A 55 4.75 -1.32 -25.54
CA PRO A 55 6.02 -1.80 -24.98
C PRO A 55 7.20 -1.21 -25.77
N SER A 56 8.37 -1.11 -25.12
CA SER A 56 9.61 -0.70 -25.79
C SER A 56 10.13 -1.79 -26.75
N SER A 57 9.87 -3.06 -26.44
CA SER A 57 10.17 -4.24 -27.29
C SER A 57 9.30 -5.43 -26.92
N GLY A 58 9.24 -6.44 -27.81
CA GLY A 58 8.50 -7.67 -27.62
C GLY A 58 7.13 -7.67 -28.31
N VAL A 59 6.38 -8.75 -28.12
CA VAL A 59 5.08 -8.97 -28.79
C VAL A 59 4.02 -9.40 -27.79
N ILE A 60 2.81 -8.88 -27.98
CA ILE A 60 1.62 -9.25 -27.19
C ILE A 60 0.55 -9.78 -28.11
N VAL A 61 0.01 -10.93 -27.76
CA VAL A 61 -1.21 -11.49 -28.34
C VAL A 61 -2.30 -11.44 -27.28
N ARG A 62 -3.42 -10.80 -27.60
CA ARG A 62 -4.56 -10.62 -26.70
C ARG A 62 -5.87 -10.70 -27.46
N PRO A 63 -7.01 -11.00 -26.81
CA PRO A 63 -8.32 -10.92 -27.44
C PRO A 63 -8.77 -9.45 -27.59
N ASP A 64 -9.70 -9.22 -28.52
CA ASP A 64 -10.27 -7.89 -28.77
C ASP A 64 -11.27 -7.49 -27.68
N ASP A 65 -12.01 -8.44 -27.08
CA ASP A 65 -13.00 -8.24 -26.03
C ASP A 65 -12.35 -8.32 -24.63
N LEU A 66 -11.41 -7.45 -24.38
CA LEU A 66 -10.72 -7.29 -23.10
C LEU A 66 -11.24 -6.06 -22.37
N TYR A 67 -11.57 -6.20 -21.09
CA TYR A 67 -12.01 -5.10 -20.22
C TYR A 67 -10.97 -4.79 -19.16
N TYR A 68 -10.61 -3.51 -19.02
CA TYR A 68 -9.60 -3.04 -18.06
C TYR A 68 -10.20 -2.10 -17.04
N ILE A 69 -10.01 -2.42 -15.76
CA ILE A 69 -10.38 -1.58 -14.61
C ILE A 69 -9.12 -0.93 -14.08
N PRO A 70 -8.97 0.41 -14.23
CA PRO A 70 -7.77 1.12 -13.82
C PRO A 70 -7.73 1.40 -12.33
N GLN A 71 -6.53 1.60 -11.77
CA GLN A 71 -6.32 2.02 -10.39
C GLN A 71 -6.73 3.49 -10.15
N HIS A 72 -6.46 4.37 -11.13
CA HIS A 72 -6.74 5.80 -11.05
C HIS A 72 -7.79 6.21 -12.05
N PHE A 73 -8.69 7.09 -11.65
CA PHE A 73 -9.86 7.49 -12.44
C PHE A 73 -9.79 8.94 -12.92
N GLY A 74 -8.76 9.73 -12.57
CA GLY A 74 -8.68 11.16 -12.90
C GLY A 74 -8.82 11.49 -14.39
N GLN A 75 -8.36 10.58 -15.27
CA GLN A 75 -8.54 10.73 -16.73
C GLN A 75 -9.99 10.66 -17.20
N TYR A 76 -10.91 10.18 -16.37
CA TYR A 76 -12.34 10.05 -16.69
C TYR A 76 -13.18 11.15 -16.05
N ASP A 77 -12.59 12.08 -15.29
CA ASP A 77 -13.33 13.11 -14.54
C ASP A 77 -14.14 14.05 -15.45
N SER A 78 -13.70 14.29 -16.68
CA SER A 78 -14.44 15.11 -17.64
C SER A 78 -15.59 14.38 -18.37
N LEU A 79 -15.77 13.08 -18.11
CA LEU A 79 -16.72 12.21 -18.79
C LEU A 79 -17.98 12.01 -17.96
N THR A 80 -19.05 11.55 -18.63
CA THR A 80 -20.24 10.97 -17.98
C THR A 80 -20.02 9.49 -17.70
N ILE A 81 -20.88 8.87 -16.89
CA ILE A 81 -20.87 7.42 -16.64
C ILE A 81 -20.96 6.64 -17.96
N ALA A 82 -21.87 7.02 -18.86
CA ALA A 82 -22.02 6.37 -20.17
C ALA A 82 -20.77 6.46 -21.03
N GLN A 83 -20.09 7.61 -21.01
CA GLN A 83 -18.83 7.81 -21.74
C GLN A 83 -17.69 7.01 -21.14
N ALA A 84 -17.56 7.02 -19.81
CA ALA A 84 -16.53 6.26 -19.10
C ALA A 84 -16.66 4.75 -19.33
N LEU A 85 -17.89 4.24 -19.37
CA LEU A 85 -18.22 2.85 -19.68
C LEU A 85 -18.23 2.53 -21.18
N GLN A 86 -17.98 3.52 -22.05
CA GLN A 86 -17.97 3.37 -23.53
C GLN A 86 -19.29 2.85 -24.12
N ILE A 87 -20.43 3.15 -23.47
CA ILE A 87 -21.77 2.74 -23.93
C ILE A 87 -22.54 3.87 -24.61
N GLU A 88 -22.08 5.14 -24.49
CA GLU A 88 -22.79 6.32 -24.98
C GLU A 88 -23.17 6.21 -26.46
N ARG A 89 -22.24 5.76 -27.32
CA ARG A 89 -22.52 5.61 -28.76
C ARG A 89 -23.64 4.63 -29.05
N LYS A 90 -23.67 3.49 -28.33
CA LYS A 90 -24.76 2.51 -28.47
C LYS A 90 -26.08 3.07 -27.95
N GLN A 91 -26.06 3.81 -26.83
CA GLN A 91 -27.25 4.47 -26.28
C GLN A 91 -27.80 5.53 -27.24
N GLN A 92 -26.95 6.36 -27.82
CA GLN A 92 -27.35 7.36 -28.82
C GLN A 92 -27.93 6.70 -30.06
N ALA A 93 -27.32 5.63 -30.58
CA ALA A 93 -27.80 4.87 -31.71
C ALA A 93 -29.17 4.23 -31.41
N LEU A 94 -29.37 3.66 -30.22
CA LEU A 94 -30.66 3.12 -29.76
C LEU A 94 -31.74 4.21 -29.76
N HIS A 95 -31.47 5.37 -29.14
CA HIS A 95 -32.40 6.48 -29.09
C HIS A 95 -32.71 7.04 -30.48
N ALA A 96 -31.73 7.15 -31.38
CA ALA A 96 -31.95 7.60 -32.76
C ALA A 96 -32.87 6.64 -33.52
N ILE A 97 -32.65 5.33 -33.40
CA ILE A 97 -33.49 4.30 -34.04
C ILE A 97 -34.93 4.36 -33.48
N LEU A 98 -35.08 4.48 -32.16
CA LEU A 98 -36.41 4.62 -31.54
C LEU A 98 -37.12 5.92 -31.94
N ALA A 99 -36.37 6.98 -32.27
CA ALA A 99 -36.91 8.24 -32.81
C ALA A 99 -37.21 8.18 -34.31
N GLY A 100 -36.96 7.04 -34.99
CA GLY A 100 -37.29 6.82 -36.40
C GLY A 100 -36.10 6.97 -37.38
N ASP A 101 -34.88 7.14 -36.91
CA ASP A 101 -33.69 7.15 -37.75
C ASP A 101 -33.24 5.71 -38.09
N VAL A 102 -33.61 5.25 -39.29
CA VAL A 102 -33.31 3.91 -39.82
C VAL A 102 -31.96 3.83 -40.58
N SER A 103 -31.04 4.72 -40.28
CA SER A 103 -29.70 4.68 -40.91
C SER A 103 -28.93 3.39 -40.58
N ASN A 104 -28.27 2.80 -41.58
CA ASN A 104 -27.46 1.60 -41.40
C ASN A 104 -26.34 1.82 -40.38
N GLU A 105 -25.88 3.04 -40.18
CA GLU A 105 -24.85 3.39 -39.23
C GLU A 105 -25.29 3.12 -37.81
N ASN A 106 -26.50 3.57 -37.42
CA ASN A 106 -27.05 3.36 -36.08
C ASN A 106 -27.26 1.88 -35.78
N PHE A 107 -27.74 1.08 -36.74
CA PHE A 107 -27.87 -0.36 -36.57
C PHE A 107 -26.50 -1.06 -36.41
N THR A 108 -25.49 -0.61 -37.16
CA THR A 108 -24.13 -1.15 -37.04
C THR A 108 -23.51 -0.83 -35.68
N ILE A 109 -23.71 0.40 -35.17
CA ILE A 109 -23.20 0.82 -33.86
C ILE A 109 -23.92 0.06 -32.74
N LEU A 110 -25.24 -0.10 -32.84
CA LEU A 110 -26.03 -0.82 -31.83
C LEU A 110 -25.68 -2.31 -31.81
N ASN A 111 -25.39 -2.91 -32.98
CA ASN A 111 -24.99 -4.31 -33.12
C ASN A 111 -25.91 -5.28 -32.37
N ASP A 112 -27.23 -5.17 -32.60
CA ASP A 112 -28.31 -5.94 -31.95
C ASP A 112 -28.36 -5.85 -30.40
N ASP A 113 -27.68 -4.89 -29.79
CA ASP A 113 -27.63 -4.69 -28.34
C ASP A 113 -28.79 -3.82 -27.83
N TRP A 114 -30.04 -4.23 -28.12
CA TRP A 114 -31.25 -3.46 -27.81
C TRP A 114 -31.46 -3.18 -26.31
N ASN A 115 -30.89 -4.03 -25.43
CA ASN A 115 -31.09 -3.92 -23.98
C ASN A 115 -29.91 -3.20 -23.30
N ILE A 116 -29.03 -2.52 -24.04
CA ILE A 116 -27.83 -1.88 -23.48
C ILE A 116 -28.14 -0.92 -22.36
N GLU A 117 -29.18 -0.12 -22.47
CA GLU A 117 -29.57 0.87 -21.47
C GLU A 117 -30.12 0.21 -20.20
N GLU A 118 -31.10 -0.71 -20.36
CA GLU A 118 -31.67 -1.46 -19.23
C GLU A 118 -30.61 -2.28 -18.48
N ARG A 119 -29.75 -2.97 -19.24
CA ARG A 119 -28.65 -3.75 -18.66
C ARG A 119 -27.66 -2.87 -17.91
N SER A 120 -27.37 -1.65 -18.43
CA SER A 120 -26.47 -0.70 -17.78
C SER A 120 -27.05 -0.17 -16.48
N ILE A 121 -28.34 0.18 -16.46
CA ILE A 121 -29.04 0.63 -15.25
C ILE A 121 -29.08 -0.50 -14.21
N ALA A 122 -29.41 -1.71 -14.61
CA ALA A 122 -29.43 -2.88 -13.72
C ALA A 122 -28.04 -3.20 -13.15
N ALA A 123 -26.99 -3.08 -13.95
CA ALA A 123 -25.61 -3.27 -13.50
C ALA A 123 -25.21 -2.17 -12.49
N LEU A 124 -25.55 -0.91 -12.72
CA LEU A 124 -25.28 0.15 -11.75
C LEU A 124 -26.03 -0.10 -10.43
N ASP A 125 -27.30 -0.53 -10.48
CA ASP A 125 -28.08 -0.84 -9.29
C ASP A 125 -27.48 -2.02 -8.50
N LEU A 126 -27.04 -3.08 -9.19
CA LEU A 126 -26.33 -4.22 -8.59
C LEU A 126 -25.09 -3.77 -7.78
N TRP A 127 -24.38 -2.75 -8.27
CA TRP A 127 -23.21 -2.19 -7.58
C TRP A 127 -23.57 -1.05 -6.62
N GLY A 128 -24.87 -0.82 -6.32
CA GLY A 128 -25.35 0.18 -5.39
C GLY A 128 -25.18 1.61 -5.89
N LEU A 129 -25.37 1.83 -7.18
CA LEU A 129 -25.30 3.11 -7.88
C LEU A 129 -26.63 3.47 -8.57
N GLY A 130 -27.73 2.81 -8.22
CA GLY A 130 -29.06 3.03 -8.84
C GLY A 130 -29.61 4.46 -8.72
N GLN A 131 -29.06 5.29 -7.81
CA GLN A 131 -29.40 6.69 -7.69
C GLN A 131 -28.80 7.57 -8.80
N PHE A 132 -27.80 7.08 -9.55
CA PHE A 132 -27.13 7.85 -10.60
C PHE A 132 -27.65 7.47 -11.98
N THR A 133 -27.86 8.49 -12.82
CA THR A 133 -28.19 8.31 -14.25
C THR A 133 -26.93 8.08 -15.07
N LEU A 134 -27.06 7.48 -16.24
CA LEU A 134 -25.91 7.25 -17.16
C LEU A 134 -25.27 8.57 -17.64
N SER A 135 -25.99 9.68 -17.63
CA SER A 135 -25.48 11.02 -17.93
C SER A 135 -24.81 11.73 -16.76
N TYR A 136 -24.76 11.10 -15.56
CA TYR A 136 -24.16 11.72 -14.38
C TYR A 136 -22.64 11.90 -14.56
N PRO A 137 -22.09 13.10 -14.20
CA PRO A 137 -20.65 13.38 -14.38
C PRO A 137 -19.77 12.58 -13.42
N MET A 138 -18.68 12.01 -13.93
CA MET A 138 -17.73 11.22 -13.14
C MET A 138 -17.01 12.03 -12.05
N ASN A 139 -16.74 13.33 -12.26
CA ASN A 139 -16.04 14.17 -11.28
C ASN A 139 -16.83 14.41 -9.99
N LEU A 140 -18.15 14.21 -10.01
CA LEU A 140 -19.01 14.35 -8.82
C LEU A 140 -19.09 13.06 -7.99
N LEU A 141 -18.56 11.96 -8.50
CA LEU A 141 -18.50 10.68 -7.81
C LEU A 141 -17.29 10.60 -6.87
N SER A 142 -17.48 10.00 -5.71
CA SER A 142 -16.38 9.61 -4.82
C SER A 142 -15.49 8.54 -5.47
N GLY A 143 -14.27 8.36 -4.98
CA GLY A 143 -13.36 7.32 -5.48
C GLY A 143 -13.96 5.90 -5.45
N GLY A 144 -14.69 5.56 -4.39
CA GLY A 144 -15.38 4.27 -4.28
C GLY A 144 -16.54 4.11 -5.26
N GLU A 145 -17.29 5.18 -5.53
CA GLU A 145 -18.34 5.16 -6.55
C GLU A 145 -17.75 5.02 -7.95
N LYS A 146 -16.67 5.74 -8.27
CA LYS A 146 -15.95 5.55 -9.55
C LYS A 146 -15.50 4.11 -9.74
N THR A 147 -14.93 3.50 -8.71
CA THR A 147 -14.54 2.08 -8.77
C THR A 147 -15.75 1.20 -9.07
N ARG A 148 -16.87 1.40 -8.38
CA ARG A 148 -18.11 0.63 -8.59
C ARG A 148 -18.70 0.83 -9.98
N VAL A 149 -18.59 2.02 -10.60
CA VAL A 149 -18.97 2.26 -12.01
C VAL A 149 -18.18 1.34 -12.94
N PHE A 150 -16.85 1.29 -12.79
CA PHE A 150 -16.04 0.42 -13.64
C PHE A 150 -16.29 -1.08 -13.35
N LEU A 151 -16.58 -1.44 -12.11
CA LEU A 151 -16.98 -2.82 -11.78
C LEU A 151 -18.33 -3.19 -12.44
N ALA A 152 -19.30 -2.27 -12.48
CA ALA A 152 -20.56 -2.49 -13.21
C ALA A 152 -20.34 -2.73 -14.72
N GLY A 153 -19.28 -2.13 -15.30
CA GLY A 153 -18.91 -2.39 -16.70
C GLY A 153 -18.62 -3.86 -17.02
N MET A 154 -18.22 -4.66 -16.04
CA MET A 154 -18.02 -6.10 -16.23
C MET A 154 -19.35 -6.82 -16.53
N ASP A 155 -20.42 -6.42 -15.85
CA ASP A 155 -21.76 -6.97 -16.03
C ASP A 155 -22.47 -6.39 -17.26
N ILE A 156 -22.02 -5.24 -17.76
CA ILE A 156 -22.54 -4.62 -18.99
C ILE A 156 -21.93 -5.28 -20.23
N HIS A 157 -20.60 -5.45 -20.25
CA HIS A 157 -19.86 -5.88 -21.44
C HIS A 157 -19.68 -7.39 -21.53
N HIS A 158 -19.75 -8.14 -20.43
CA HIS A 158 -19.49 -9.59 -20.35
C HIS A 158 -18.20 -10.02 -21.08
N PRO A 159 -17.05 -9.38 -20.82
CA PRO A 159 -15.83 -9.62 -21.59
C PRO A 159 -15.27 -11.03 -21.33
N SER A 160 -14.51 -11.56 -22.30
CA SER A 160 -13.84 -12.85 -22.13
C SER A 160 -12.59 -12.77 -21.26
N VAL A 161 -12.01 -11.57 -21.15
CA VAL A 161 -10.84 -11.28 -20.32
C VAL A 161 -11.05 -9.99 -19.53
N ILE A 162 -10.79 -10.03 -18.24
CA ILE A 162 -10.80 -8.87 -17.36
C ILE A 162 -9.43 -8.67 -16.74
N LEU A 163 -8.97 -7.43 -16.78
CA LEU A 163 -7.79 -6.95 -16.09
C LEU A 163 -8.22 -5.99 -14.99
N MET A 164 -7.85 -6.24 -13.74
CA MET A 164 -8.16 -5.37 -12.61
C MET A 164 -6.88 -4.85 -11.97
N ASP A 165 -6.77 -3.53 -11.82
CA ASP A 165 -5.65 -2.88 -11.17
C ASP A 165 -6.09 -2.27 -9.84
N GLU A 166 -5.76 -2.95 -8.72
CA GLU A 166 -6.11 -2.59 -7.35
C GLU A 166 -7.61 -2.28 -7.16
N PRO A 167 -8.52 -3.19 -7.56
CA PRO A 167 -9.97 -2.92 -7.58
C PRO A 167 -10.58 -2.75 -6.19
N THR A 168 -9.89 -3.13 -5.12
CA THR A 168 -10.35 -2.99 -3.73
C THR A 168 -10.06 -1.63 -3.13
N ASN A 169 -9.23 -0.80 -3.80
CA ASN A 169 -8.94 0.54 -3.33
C ASN A 169 -10.23 1.39 -3.34
N HIS A 170 -10.40 2.19 -2.29
CA HIS A 170 -11.57 3.05 -2.07
C HIS A 170 -12.91 2.32 -1.85
N LEU A 171 -12.96 0.99 -1.94
CA LEU A 171 -14.16 0.22 -1.61
C LEU A 171 -14.29 0.05 -0.10
N ASP A 172 -15.49 0.27 0.41
CA ASP A 172 -15.86 -0.10 1.77
C ASP A 172 -16.08 -1.62 1.91
N SER A 173 -16.33 -2.08 3.13
CA SER A 173 -16.51 -3.52 3.40
C SER A 173 -17.60 -4.16 2.54
N SER A 174 -18.70 -3.43 2.28
CA SER A 174 -19.82 -3.93 1.47
C SER A 174 -19.45 -4.03 0.00
N GLY A 175 -18.76 -3.03 -0.54
CA GLY A 175 -18.25 -3.04 -1.91
C GLY A 175 -17.21 -4.13 -2.15
N ARG A 176 -16.30 -4.34 -1.19
CA ARG A 176 -15.31 -5.44 -1.24
C ARG A 176 -16.00 -6.80 -1.24
N GLN A 177 -17.00 -7.02 -0.36
CA GLN A 177 -17.70 -8.30 -0.31
C GLN A 177 -18.42 -8.60 -1.63
N ARG A 178 -19.07 -7.60 -2.25
CA ARG A 178 -19.69 -7.77 -3.58
C ARG A 178 -18.66 -8.16 -4.65
N LEU A 179 -17.48 -7.54 -4.63
CA LEU A 179 -16.39 -7.89 -5.55
C LEU A 179 -15.91 -9.32 -5.33
N TYR A 180 -15.76 -9.75 -4.07
CA TYR A 180 -15.35 -11.13 -3.74
C TYR A 180 -16.36 -12.15 -4.26
N ASP A 181 -17.65 -11.94 -3.96
CA ASP A 181 -18.75 -12.80 -4.43
C ASP A 181 -18.80 -12.86 -5.96
N TRP A 182 -18.52 -11.73 -6.61
CA TRP A 182 -18.47 -11.66 -8.08
C TRP A 182 -17.27 -12.45 -8.63
N VAL A 183 -16.07 -12.28 -8.06
CA VAL A 183 -14.85 -12.97 -8.48
C VAL A 183 -15.00 -14.49 -8.31
N GLU A 184 -15.64 -14.97 -7.24
CA GLU A 184 -15.89 -16.41 -7.05
C GLU A 184 -16.78 -17.00 -8.16
N LYS A 185 -17.83 -16.29 -8.55
CA LYS A 185 -18.81 -16.73 -9.55
C LYS A 185 -18.30 -16.61 -10.98
N TYR A 186 -17.43 -15.66 -11.26
CA TYR A 186 -16.91 -15.42 -12.62
C TYR A 186 -16.11 -16.62 -13.12
N ARG A 187 -16.29 -17.01 -14.40
CA ARG A 187 -15.70 -18.23 -14.97
C ARG A 187 -14.75 -18.00 -16.14
N SER A 188 -14.65 -16.75 -16.60
CA SER A 188 -13.75 -16.41 -17.70
C SER A 188 -12.35 -16.01 -17.19
N THR A 189 -11.50 -15.54 -18.09
CA THR A 189 -10.11 -15.21 -17.76
C THR A 189 -10.04 -13.93 -16.92
N LEU A 190 -9.29 -13.96 -15.84
CA LEU A 190 -9.15 -12.86 -14.89
C LEU A 190 -7.69 -12.67 -14.49
N LEU A 191 -7.18 -11.45 -14.63
CA LEU A 191 -5.89 -11.04 -14.09
C LEU A 191 -6.11 -9.87 -13.12
N VAL A 192 -5.77 -10.07 -11.87
CA VAL A 192 -5.96 -9.09 -10.79
C VAL A 192 -4.62 -8.69 -10.21
N VAL A 193 -4.30 -7.42 -10.26
CA VAL A 193 -3.26 -6.81 -9.42
C VAL A 193 -3.94 -6.37 -8.14
N SER A 194 -3.52 -6.88 -7.00
CA SER A 194 -4.04 -6.46 -5.70
C SER A 194 -3.06 -6.71 -4.57
N HIS A 195 -3.22 -5.93 -3.51
CA HIS A 195 -2.58 -6.13 -2.21
C HIS A 195 -3.58 -6.63 -1.16
N ASP A 196 -4.85 -6.79 -1.53
CA ASP A 196 -5.90 -7.35 -0.72
C ASP A 196 -5.75 -8.88 -0.62
N ARG A 197 -5.34 -9.33 0.55
CA ARG A 197 -5.06 -10.76 0.81
C ARG A 197 -6.31 -11.62 0.72
N THR A 198 -7.49 -11.07 1.06
CA THR A 198 -8.77 -11.78 0.93
C THR A 198 -9.08 -12.03 -0.54
N LEU A 199 -8.98 -11.00 -1.38
CA LEU A 199 -9.19 -11.12 -2.81
C LEU A 199 -8.19 -12.10 -3.45
N LEU A 200 -6.92 -12.01 -3.10
CA LEU A 200 -5.87 -12.88 -3.62
C LEU A 200 -6.07 -14.34 -3.22
N ASN A 201 -6.68 -14.63 -2.06
CA ASN A 201 -7.00 -15.99 -1.65
C ASN A 201 -8.16 -16.64 -2.42
N LEU A 202 -9.00 -15.84 -3.09
CA LEU A 202 -10.04 -16.36 -3.98
C LEU A 202 -9.48 -16.78 -5.36
N LEU A 203 -8.24 -16.40 -5.65
CA LEU A 203 -7.59 -16.72 -6.91
C LEU A 203 -6.78 -18.01 -6.78
N PRO A 204 -6.94 -18.96 -7.73
CA PRO A 204 -6.28 -20.28 -7.63
C PRO A 204 -4.77 -20.23 -7.85
N GLU A 205 -4.26 -19.16 -8.45
CA GLU A 205 -2.85 -19.03 -8.79
C GLU A 205 -2.36 -17.59 -8.57
N ILE A 206 -1.12 -17.46 -8.10
CA ILE A 206 -0.44 -16.18 -7.87
C ILE A 206 0.82 -16.10 -8.72
N CYS A 207 1.06 -14.94 -9.30
CA CYS A 207 2.29 -14.58 -9.98
C CYS A 207 2.98 -13.42 -9.28
N GLU A 208 4.30 -13.49 -9.11
CA GLU A 208 5.11 -12.40 -8.56
C GLU A 208 5.93 -11.75 -9.68
N LEU A 209 5.66 -10.46 -9.93
CA LEU A 209 6.43 -9.66 -10.87
C LEU A 209 7.73 -9.17 -10.21
N LYS A 210 8.85 -9.49 -10.85
CA LYS A 210 10.19 -8.97 -10.54
C LYS A 210 10.78 -8.26 -11.77
N LYS A 211 11.86 -7.52 -11.57
CA LYS A 211 12.47 -6.67 -12.61
C LYS A 211 12.77 -7.40 -13.94
N HIS A 212 13.10 -8.69 -13.89
CA HIS A 212 13.50 -9.47 -15.08
C HIS A 212 12.73 -10.77 -15.25
N GLN A 213 11.74 -11.05 -14.41
CA GLN A 213 11.01 -12.33 -14.47
C GLN A 213 9.67 -12.26 -13.75
N ILE A 214 8.77 -13.15 -14.15
CA ILE A 214 7.53 -13.43 -13.44
C ILE A 214 7.63 -14.85 -12.88
N ASN A 215 7.49 -14.97 -11.55
CA ASN A 215 7.48 -16.26 -10.88
C ASN A 215 6.03 -16.72 -10.69
N TYR A 216 5.73 -17.95 -11.07
CA TYR A 216 4.44 -18.58 -10.90
C TYR A 216 4.40 -19.42 -9.63
N TYR A 217 3.29 -19.31 -8.89
CA TYR A 217 2.98 -20.12 -7.71
C TYR A 217 1.62 -20.80 -7.96
N GLY A 218 1.60 -22.13 -7.97
CA GLY A 218 0.41 -22.94 -8.31
C GLY A 218 -0.62 -23.05 -7.19
N GLY A 219 -0.85 -21.98 -6.42
CA GLY A 219 -1.81 -21.93 -5.33
C GLY A 219 -2.23 -20.50 -5.05
N ASN A 220 -3.15 -20.34 -4.09
CA ASN A 220 -3.66 -19.05 -3.63
C ASN A 220 -2.61 -18.23 -2.85
N TYR A 221 -3.02 -17.10 -2.28
CA TYR A 221 -2.11 -16.22 -1.54
C TYR A 221 -1.47 -16.89 -0.31
N GLU A 222 -2.20 -17.75 0.42
CA GLU A 222 -1.64 -18.46 1.57
C GLU A 222 -0.53 -19.42 1.13
N PHE A 223 -0.74 -20.17 0.07
CA PHE A 223 0.30 -21.03 -0.51
C PHE A 223 1.52 -20.21 -0.97
N TYR A 224 1.30 -19.10 -1.65
CA TYR A 224 2.38 -18.17 -2.03
C TYR A 224 3.18 -17.69 -0.81
N LYS A 225 2.49 -17.26 0.27
CA LYS A 225 3.10 -16.79 1.51
C LYS A 225 3.94 -17.90 2.17
N GLU A 226 3.41 -19.11 2.22
CA GLU A 226 4.12 -20.27 2.77
C GLU A 226 5.39 -20.58 1.98
N GLN A 227 5.29 -20.69 0.66
CA GLN A 227 6.44 -20.94 -0.22
C GLN A 227 7.50 -19.85 -0.09
N LYS A 228 7.10 -18.60 -0.01
CA LYS A 228 8.02 -17.47 0.16
C LYS A 228 8.72 -17.52 1.53
N THR A 229 8.01 -17.89 2.59
CA THR A 229 8.57 -18.06 3.93
C THR A 229 9.62 -19.17 3.93
N LEU A 230 9.30 -20.35 3.38
CA LEU A 230 10.25 -21.47 3.27
C LEU A 230 11.51 -21.10 2.47
N MET A 231 11.34 -20.36 1.37
CA MET A 231 12.48 -19.86 0.58
C MET A 231 13.36 -18.89 1.39
N GLN A 232 12.74 -18.01 2.18
CA GLN A 232 13.47 -17.06 3.02
C GLN A 232 14.21 -17.77 4.16
N GLU A 233 13.59 -18.74 4.82
CA GLU A 233 14.22 -19.54 5.86
C GLU A 233 15.40 -20.34 5.32
N ALA A 234 15.26 -20.98 4.16
CA ALA A 234 16.34 -21.69 3.50
C ALA A 234 17.51 -20.75 3.12
N LEU A 235 17.17 -19.52 2.68
CA LEU A 235 18.18 -18.51 2.36
C LEU A 235 18.91 -18.02 3.62
N GLN A 236 18.18 -17.81 4.71
CA GLN A 236 18.75 -17.43 6.00
C GLN A 236 19.71 -18.50 6.53
N GLN A 237 19.34 -19.77 6.46
CA GLN A 237 20.20 -20.89 6.85
C GLN A 237 21.50 -20.92 6.04
N ARG A 238 21.41 -20.71 4.71
CA ARG A 238 22.60 -20.62 3.86
C ARG A 238 23.51 -19.45 4.22
N ILE A 239 22.94 -18.31 4.59
CA ILE A 239 23.72 -17.15 5.07
C ILE A 239 24.45 -17.50 6.36
N GLU A 240 23.78 -18.13 7.33
CA GLU A 240 24.37 -18.55 8.59
C GLU A 240 25.51 -19.57 8.39
N GLU A 241 25.34 -20.53 7.48
CA GLU A 241 26.37 -21.47 7.11
C GLU A 241 27.61 -20.76 6.53
N LYS A 242 27.41 -19.78 5.62
CA LYS A 242 28.51 -18.99 5.06
C LYS A 242 29.19 -18.14 6.12
N GLU A 243 28.47 -17.60 7.09
CA GLU A 243 29.03 -16.84 8.21
C GLU A 243 29.87 -17.74 9.14
N LYS A 244 29.39 -18.94 9.44
CA LYS A 244 30.17 -19.93 10.19
C LYS A 244 31.45 -20.32 9.44
N ALA A 245 31.36 -20.59 8.13
CA ALA A 245 32.49 -20.90 7.30
C ALA A 245 33.52 -19.75 7.24
N LEU A 246 33.04 -18.50 7.12
CA LEU A 246 33.89 -17.31 7.12
C LEU A 246 34.61 -17.13 8.47
N ARG A 247 33.90 -17.35 9.59
CA ARG A 247 34.49 -17.29 10.95
C ARG A 247 35.61 -18.33 11.12
N ILE A 248 35.33 -19.57 10.66
CA ILE A 248 36.33 -20.65 10.69
C ILE A 248 37.54 -20.30 9.80
N ALA A 249 37.30 -19.83 8.56
CA ALA A 249 38.39 -19.46 7.65
C ALA A 249 39.30 -18.36 8.24
N ARG A 250 38.72 -17.33 8.84
CA ARG A 250 39.46 -16.26 9.52
C ARG A 250 40.25 -16.76 10.73
N LYS A 251 39.65 -17.67 11.53
CA LYS A 251 40.33 -18.29 12.67
C LYS A 251 41.56 -19.10 12.22
N VAL A 252 41.38 -19.96 11.21
CA VAL A 252 42.47 -20.77 10.64
C VAL A 252 43.57 -19.88 10.04
N ALA A 253 43.20 -18.81 9.33
CA ALA A 253 44.16 -17.85 8.79
C ALA A 253 45.02 -17.23 9.90
N ARG A 254 44.37 -16.78 10.99
CA ARG A 254 45.06 -16.19 12.15
C ARG A 254 45.98 -17.19 12.86
N GLU A 255 45.49 -18.40 13.17
CA GLU A 255 46.28 -19.43 13.81
C GLU A 255 47.51 -19.86 12.96
N THR A 256 47.30 -19.91 11.63
CA THR A 256 48.39 -20.24 10.69
C THR A 256 49.43 -19.13 10.64
N ALA A 257 49.03 -17.86 10.64
CA ALA A 257 49.92 -16.72 10.70
C ALA A 257 50.73 -16.73 12.01
N GLU A 258 50.05 -16.89 13.17
CA GLU A 258 50.73 -16.95 14.49
C GLU A 258 51.73 -18.13 14.60
N ARG A 259 51.38 -19.30 14.04
CA ARG A 259 52.32 -20.46 14.02
C ARG A 259 53.53 -20.17 13.16
N ARG A 260 53.34 -19.55 12.00
CA ARG A 260 54.46 -19.18 11.11
C ARG A 260 55.37 -18.14 11.72
N ASP A 261 54.85 -17.12 12.36
CA ASP A 261 55.63 -16.11 13.04
C ASP A 261 56.51 -16.73 14.14
N LYS A 262 55.92 -17.63 14.94
CA LYS A 262 56.66 -18.37 15.95
C LYS A 262 57.77 -19.26 15.33
N GLN A 263 57.51 -19.90 14.18
CA GLN A 263 58.51 -20.70 13.46
C GLN A 263 59.62 -19.83 12.88
N ASN A 264 59.29 -18.69 12.28
CA ASN A 264 60.29 -17.76 11.74
C ASN A 264 61.21 -17.22 12.82
N VAL A 265 60.69 -16.79 13.97
CA VAL A 265 61.46 -16.32 15.12
C VAL A 265 62.35 -17.41 15.67
N ARG A 266 61.86 -18.67 15.77
CA ARG A 266 62.72 -19.82 16.23
C ARG A 266 63.81 -20.17 15.21
N GLY A 267 63.46 -20.13 13.90
CA GLY A 267 64.41 -20.37 12.82
C GLY A 267 65.55 -19.34 12.81
N GLU A 268 65.22 -18.07 12.97
CA GLU A 268 66.16 -16.96 13.02
C GLU A 268 67.13 -17.09 14.21
N LYS A 269 66.57 -17.34 15.42
CA LYS A 269 67.41 -17.60 16.61
C LYS A 269 68.33 -18.80 16.45
N SER A 270 67.89 -19.90 15.81
CA SER A 270 68.69 -21.10 15.57
C SER A 270 69.78 -20.83 14.55
N ASN A 271 69.53 -20.09 13.50
CA ASN A 271 70.49 -19.77 12.46
C ASN A 271 71.61 -18.81 12.96
N ILE A 272 71.24 -17.85 13.83
CA ILE A 272 72.21 -16.98 14.51
C ILE A 272 73.09 -17.78 15.41
N ARG A 273 72.61 -18.76 16.19
CA ARG A 273 73.40 -19.65 17.04
C ARG A 273 74.35 -20.54 16.25
N LYS A 274 74.02 -20.90 15.01
CA LYS A 274 74.81 -21.73 14.11
C LYS A 274 75.85 -20.94 13.32
N GLY A 275 76.00 -19.64 13.51
CA GLY A 275 76.97 -18.79 12.83
C GLY A 275 76.79 -18.66 11.32
N VAL A 276 75.54 -18.77 10.81
CA VAL A 276 75.24 -18.70 9.37
C VAL A 276 75.62 -17.32 8.83
N PRO A 277 76.32 -17.20 7.68
CA PRO A 277 76.67 -15.91 7.08
C PRO A 277 75.45 -15.05 6.76
N ARG A 278 75.56 -13.72 6.95
CA ARG A 278 74.46 -12.75 6.83
C ARG A 278 73.76 -12.76 5.44
N ILE A 279 74.54 -13.07 4.37
CA ILE A 279 74.01 -13.18 3.00
C ILE A 279 73.04 -14.38 2.87
N VAL A 280 73.37 -15.51 3.49
CA VAL A 280 72.51 -16.71 3.48
C VAL A 280 71.30 -16.54 4.37
N LEU A 281 71.40 -15.81 5.47
CA LEU A 281 70.29 -15.44 6.34
C LEU A 281 69.25 -14.58 5.58
N ASN A 282 69.72 -13.57 4.85
CA ASN A 282 68.84 -12.72 4.02
C ASN A 282 68.15 -13.53 2.91
N ALA A 283 68.82 -14.46 2.27
CA ALA A 283 68.23 -15.33 1.24
C ALA A 283 67.19 -16.29 1.81
N LEU A 284 67.41 -16.84 3.02
CA LEU A 284 66.44 -17.68 3.73
C LEU A 284 65.20 -16.87 4.20
N GLN A 285 65.45 -15.66 4.69
CA GLN A 285 64.38 -14.72 5.10
C GLN A 285 63.49 -14.34 3.91
N GLY A 286 64.05 -13.99 2.75
CA GLY A 286 63.30 -13.69 1.54
C GLY A 286 62.48 -14.88 1.00
N LYS A 287 62.99 -16.13 1.13
CA LYS A 287 62.21 -17.34 0.79
C LYS A 287 61.06 -17.57 1.78
N SER A 288 61.27 -17.35 3.07
CA SER A 288 60.22 -17.46 4.10
C SER A 288 59.13 -16.44 3.92
N GLU A 289 59.47 -15.17 3.63
CA GLU A 289 58.54 -14.09 3.36
C GLU A 289 57.69 -14.38 2.11
N LYS A 290 58.29 -14.80 0.99
CA LYS A 290 57.56 -15.19 -0.22
C LYS A 290 56.55 -16.32 0.03
N SER A 291 56.97 -17.35 0.81
CA SER A 291 56.11 -18.47 1.17
C SER A 291 54.97 -18.04 2.11
N THR A 292 55.22 -17.12 3.04
CA THR A 292 54.21 -16.57 3.96
C THR A 292 53.20 -15.71 3.21
N ASN A 293 53.68 -14.82 2.32
CA ASN A 293 52.82 -13.97 1.50
C ASN A 293 51.91 -14.79 0.58
N LYS A 294 52.41 -15.86 -0.04
CA LYS A 294 51.60 -16.76 -0.86
C LYS A 294 50.50 -17.45 -0.04
N LEU A 295 50.80 -17.91 1.16
CA LEU A 295 49.80 -18.56 2.02
C LEU A 295 48.77 -17.58 2.55
N THR A 296 49.18 -16.37 2.95
CA THR A 296 48.30 -15.29 3.38
C THR A 296 47.37 -14.90 2.24
N GLY A 297 47.88 -14.80 0.99
CA GLY A 297 47.07 -14.54 -0.20
C GLY A 297 45.95 -15.58 -0.41
N VAL A 298 46.28 -16.87 -0.31
CA VAL A 298 45.29 -17.96 -0.44
C VAL A 298 44.20 -17.88 0.64
N HIS A 299 44.57 -17.57 1.88
CA HIS A 299 43.56 -17.41 2.95
C HIS A 299 42.71 -16.17 2.77
N GLN A 300 43.30 -15.08 2.27
CA GLN A 300 42.58 -13.84 1.96
C GLN A 300 41.61 -14.03 0.82
N GLU A 301 42.00 -14.61 -0.31
CA GLU A 301 41.11 -14.92 -1.43
C GLU A 301 39.93 -15.79 -1.00
N LYS A 302 40.18 -16.82 -0.16
CA LYS A 302 39.09 -17.66 0.37
C LYS A 302 38.12 -16.86 1.24
N ALA A 303 38.60 -15.96 2.09
CA ALA A 303 37.80 -15.12 2.94
C ALA A 303 36.99 -14.09 2.12
N GLU A 304 37.61 -13.50 1.10
CA GLU A 304 36.95 -12.58 0.16
C GLU A 304 35.85 -13.27 -0.64
N LYS A 305 36.11 -14.46 -1.19
CA LYS A 305 35.11 -15.26 -1.90
C LYS A 305 33.89 -15.55 -1.02
N LEU A 306 34.09 -16.04 0.20
CA LEU A 306 33.03 -16.32 1.16
C LEU A 306 32.26 -15.03 1.55
N THR A 307 32.95 -13.90 1.65
CA THR A 307 32.36 -12.61 1.95
C THR A 307 31.46 -12.14 0.80
N ASN A 308 31.92 -12.28 -0.44
CA ASN A 308 31.16 -11.92 -1.63
C ASN A 308 29.92 -12.81 -1.79
N GLU A 309 30.08 -14.14 -1.63
CA GLU A 309 28.94 -15.08 -1.66
C GLU A 309 27.90 -14.75 -0.58
N ARG A 310 28.34 -14.47 0.67
CA ARG A 310 27.45 -14.04 1.76
C ARG A 310 26.73 -12.74 1.42
N ASN A 311 27.43 -11.74 0.86
CA ASN A 311 26.85 -10.45 0.52
C ASN A 311 25.82 -10.58 -0.61
N GLN A 312 26.06 -11.43 -1.61
CA GLN A 312 25.09 -11.76 -2.65
C GLN A 312 23.82 -12.40 -2.07
N LEU A 313 23.97 -13.39 -1.19
CA LEU A 313 22.84 -14.03 -0.52
C LEU A 313 22.06 -13.04 0.36
N ARG A 314 22.75 -12.17 1.10
CA ARG A 314 22.11 -11.12 1.89
C ARG A 314 21.31 -10.12 1.04
N GLY A 315 21.81 -9.78 -0.15
CA GLY A 315 21.09 -8.93 -1.09
C GLY A 315 19.79 -9.55 -1.64
N SER A 316 19.67 -10.88 -1.54
CA SER A 316 18.46 -11.62 -1.95
C SER A 316 17.49 -11.87 -0.80
N LEU A 317 17.88 -11.58 0.45
CA LEU A 317 17.01 -11.76 1.62
C LEU A 317 16.03 -10.60 1.72
N SER A 318 14.76 -10.91 1.95
CA SER A 318 13.74 -9.87 2.25
C SER A 318 14.05 -9.22 3.60
N PRO A 319 14.08 -7.89 3.70
CA PRO A 319 14.41 -7.20 4.96
C PRO A 319 13.42 -7.45 6.11
N THR A 320 12.21 -7.90 5.81
CA THR A 320 11.15 -8.21 6.80
C THR A 320 11.55 -9.27 7.83
N ALA A 321 12.42 -10.22 7.48
CA ALA A 321 12.88 -11.27 8.40
C ALA A 321 13.77 -10.75 9.55
N ALA A 322 14.25 -9.50 9.49
CA ALA A 322 15.16 -8.91 10.46
C ALA A 322 14.54 -7.81 11.34
N LEU A 323 13.23 -7.57 11.23
CA LEU A 323 12.54 -6.52 12.00
C LEU A 323 12.37 -6.93 13.47
N LYS A 324 13.38 -6.64 14.27
CA LYS A 324 13.19 -6.43 15.71
C LYS A 324 12.78 -4.98 15.89
N THR A 325 11.49 -4.74 16.05
CA THR A 325 10.93 -3.43 16.37
C THR A 325 10.84 -3.33 17.88
N ASP A 326 11.82 -2.67 18.48
CA ASP A 326 11.80 -2.38 19.91
C ASP A 326 11.21 -0.96 20.09
N PHE A 327 9.88 -0.83 20.08
CA PHE A 327 9.27 0.34 20.69
C PHE A 327 9.47 0.25 22.20
N ASN A 328 9.95 1.33 22.82
CA ASN A 328 9.90 1.41 24.27
C ASN A 328 8.43 1.29 24.72
N SER A 329 8.19 0.71 25.89
CA SER A 329 6.85 0.60 26.46
C SER A 329 6.24 2.01 26.63
N SER A 330 4.91 2.12 26.40
CA SER A 330 4.13 3.31 26.77
C SER A 330 4.42 3.72 28.20
N SER A 331 4.43 5.01 28.48
CA SER A 331 4.63 5.54 29.83
C SER A 331 3.47 5.26 30.78
N LEU A 332 2.31 4.83 30.24
CA LEU A 332 1.10 4.60 31.01
C LEU A 332 1.01 3.17 31.54
N HIS A 333 0.47 3.06 32.74
CA HIS A 333 0.15 1.77 33.35
C HIS A 333 -0.94 1.04 32.54
N THR A 334 -0.71 -0.23 32.20
CA THR A 334 -1.68 -1.07 31.50
C THR A 334 -3.02 -1.13 32.26
N GLY A 335 -4.11 -0.95 31.53
CA GLY A 335 -5.47 -0.94 32.11
C GLY A 335 -5.94 0.42 32.63
N LYS A 336 -5.11 1.50 32.59
CA LYS A 336 -5.57 2.86 32.90
C LYS A 336 -6.66 3.25 31.89
N ILE A 337 -7.80 3.76 32.39
CA ILE A 337 -8.89 4.25 31.53
C ILE A 337 -8.41 5.52 30.85
N LEU A 338 -8.43 5.55 29.52
CA LEU A 338 -8.03 6.68 28.70
C LEU A 338 -9.24 7.52 28.28
N VAL A 339 -10.29 6.84 27.78
CA VAL A 339 -11.51 7.48 27.30
C VAL A 339 -12.71 6.66 27.77
N THR A 340 -13.74 7.35 28.26
CA THR A 340 -15.07 6.76 28.53
C THR A 340 -16.11 7.58 27.79
N ALA A 341 -16.83 6.95 26.90
CA ALA A 341 -17.97 7.50 26.16
C ALA A 341 -19.25 6.84 26.63
N LYS A 342 -20.27 7.62 26.98
CA LYS A 342 -21.59 7.14 27.38
C LYS A 342 -22.63 7.85 26.53
N GLU A 343 -23.33 7.09 25.69
CA GLU A 343 -24.45 7.52 24.86
C GLU A 343 -24.13 8.78 24.02
N ILE A 344 -22.88 8.86 23.48
CA ILE A 344 -22.47 10.04 22.70
C ILE A 344 -23.10 10.02 21.32
N ASN A 345 -23.51 11.22 20.84
CA ASN A 345 -23.88 11.46 19.46
C ASN A 345 -23.36 12.85 19.00
N PHE A 346 -23.34 13.05 17.68
CA PHE A 346 -22.86 14.27 17.07
C PHE A 346 -23.73 14.64 15.86
N SER A 347 -23.88 15.94 15.58
CA SER A 347 -24.50 16.43 14.36
C SER A 347 -23.70 17.60 13.79
N TYR A 348 -23.53 17.65 12.49
CA TYR A 348 -22.98 18.82 11.81
C TYR A 348 -24.10 19.86 11.64
N HIS A 349 -23.84 21.10 12.03
CA HIS A 349 -24.74 22.19 11.67
C HIS A 349 -24.58 22.44 10.16
N SER A 350 -25.62 22.21 9.38
CA SER A 350 -25.65 22.67 8.00
C SER A 350 -25.80 24.19 8.04
N ASN A 351 -24.69 24.92 7.94
CA ASN A 351 -24.76 26.30 7.52
C ASN A 351 -25.30 26.29 6.09
N SER A 352 -26.60 26.61 5.92
CA SER A 352 -27.14 26.98 4.64
C SER A 352 -26.34 28.17 4.15
N VAL A 353 -25.43 27.93 3.21
CA VAL A 353 -24.81 28.99 2.43
C VAL A 353 -25.94 29.63 1.65
N ASN A 354 -26.45 30.78 2.13
CA ASN A 354 -27.26 31.67 1.32
C ASN A 354 -26.41 32.04 0.12
N ASN A 355 -26.70 31.39 -1.01
CA ASN A 355 -26.29 31.88 -2.31
C ASN A 355 -27.10 33.16 -2.59
N ASP A 356 -26.66 34.29 -2.05
CA ASP A 356 -27.01 35.59 -2.59
C ASP A 356 -26.36 35.71 -3.97
N ILE A 357 -27.08 35.23 -4.97
CA ILE A 357 -26.80 35.59 -6.36
C ILE A 357 -27.19 37.06 -6.47
N LEU A 358 -26.21 37.93 -6.39
CA LEU A 358 -26.31 39.31 -6.84
C LEU A 358 -26.62 39.32 -8.33
N THR A 359 -27.89 39.37 -8.72
CA THR A 359 -28.29 39.87 -10.01
C THR A 359 -28.48 41.38 -9.91
N ASN A 360 -27.48 42.13 -10.37
CA ASN A 360 -27.66 43.51 -10.77
C ASN A 360 -28.59 43.54 -11.96
N ASN A 361 -29.78 44.12 -11.79
CA ASN A 361 -30.46 44.86 -12.84
C ASN A 361 -31.27 45.97 -12.17
N GLU A 362 -30.78 47.20 -12.31
CA GLU A 362 -31.54 48.40 -12.22
C GLU A 362 -32.65 48.36 -13.26
N ILE A 363 -33.89 48.73 -12.88
CA ILE A 363 -34.79 49.57 -13.66
C ILE A 363 -35.94 50.06 -12.73
N ASN A 364 -36.14 51.37 -12.79
CA ASN A 364 -37.12 52.24 -12.15
C ASN A 364 -38.58 51.80 -12.33
N SER A 365 -39.41 52.01 -11.35
CA SER A 365 -40.48 53.04 -11.34
C SER A 365 -41.61 52.72 -10.32
N SER A 366 -41.86 53.71 -9.46
CA SER A 366 -43.13 54.19 -8.91
C SER A 366 -44.37 53.25 -8.82
N ASP A 367 -44.91 52.99 -7.65
CA ASP A 367 -46.16 53.59 -7.10
C ASP A 367 -46.81 52.74 -5.99
N THR A 368 -47.25 53.48 -4.98
CA THR A 368 -48.35 53.23 -4.06
C THR A 368 -48.48 51.99 -3.18
N GLY A 369 -48.22 52.22 -1.94
CA GLY A 369 -49.06 52.13 -0.75
C GLY A 369 -49.93 50.88 -0.52
N TYR A 370 -49.55 50.09 0.47
CA TYR A 370 -50.46 49.55 1.50
C TYR A 370 -49.62 48.95 2.65
N LEU A 371 -49.75 49.51 3.84
CA LEU A 371 -49.25 48.94 5.08
C LEU A 371 -50.19 47.81 5.53
N PRO A 372 -49.73 46.64 5.88
CA PRO A 372 -50.49 45.72 6.71
C PRO A 372 -50.03 45.78 8.17
N ASN A 373 -50.99 45.65 8.99
CA ASN A 373 -51.12 45.67 10.44
C ASN A 373 -50.09 44.76 11.17
N PRO A 374 -49.52 45.22 12.32
CA PRO A 374 -48.67 44.37 13.14
C PRO A 374 -49.52 43.69 14.22
N ASN A 375 -49.98 42.46 13.97
CA ASN A 375 -50.43 41.54 15.01
C ASN A 375 -50.76 40.17 14.43
N SER A 376 -49.76 39.30 14.27
CA SER A 376 -49.93 37.86 14.38
C SER A 376 -48.57 37.29 14.82
N ASN A 377 -48.44 37.08 16.14
CA ASN A 377 -47.44 36.20 16.72
C ASN A 377 -47.76 34.75 16.29
N ASP A 378 -47.16 34.29 15.22
CA ASP A 378 -46.93 32.88 14.94
C ASP A 378 -45.48 32.74 14.50
N ILE A 379 -44.60 32.79 15.50
CA ILE A 379 -43.24 32.25 15.34
C ILE A 379 -43.40 30.73 15.33
N GLN A 380 -43.66 30.17 14.16
CA GLN A 380 -43.31 28.78 13.93
C GLN A 380 -41.81 28.69 14.02
N GLU A 381 -41.32 28.23 15.17
CA GLU A 381 -39.99 27.67 15.29
C GLU A 381 -39.87 26.55 14.23
N ASN A 382 -39.30 26.88 13.07
CA ASN A 382 -38.79 25.88 12.16
C ASN A 382 -37.77 25.08 12.96
N SER A 383 -38.21 23.99 13.56
CA SER A 383 -37.36 22.97 14.12
C SER A 383 -36.50 22.42 12.97
N ILE A 384 -35.34 23.03 12.74
CA ILE A 384 -34.26 22.45 11.95
C ILE A 384 -33.99 21.09 12.58
N SER A 385 -34.46 20.03 11.96
CA SER A 385 -34.22 18.67 12.42
C SER A 385 -32.69 18.49 12.43
N LYS A 386 -32.10 18.49 13.63
CA LYS A 386 -30.69 18.13 13.84
C LYS A 386 -30.55 16.67 13.42
N GLN A 387 -30.08 16.42 12.23
CA GLN A 387 -29.83 15.06 11.77
C GLN A 387 -28.63 14.54 12.54
N GLN A 388 -28.88 13.61 13.48
CA GLN A 388 -27.83 12.94 14.22
C GLN A 388 -26.95 12.12 13.27
N LEU A 389 -25.64 12.08 13.54
CA LEU A 389 -24.68 11.38 12.71
C LEU A 389 -24.83 9.87 12.83
N TRP A 390 -25.13 9.38 14.02
CA TRP A 390 -25.32 7.95 14.30
C TRP A 390 -26.78 7.68 14.67
N GLN A 391 -27.35 6.63 14.09
CA GLN A 391 -28.73 6.22 14.37
C GLN A 391 -28.92 5.78 15.84
N ALA A 392 -27.88 5.15 16.41
CA ALA A 392 -27.83 4.79 17.82
C ALA A 392 -26.66 5.49 18.51
N PRO A 393 -26.87 6.03 19.74
CA PRO A 393 -25.78 6.63 20.51
C PRO A 393 -24.65 5.62 20.78
N VAL A 394 -23.41 6.08 20.72
CA VAL A 394 -22.22 5.23 20.87
C VAL A 394 -21.72 5.24 22.30
N SER A 395 -21.48 4.06 22.88
CA SER A 395 -20.92 3.90 24.22
C SER A 395 -19.73 2.93 24.19
N PHE A 396 -18.59 3.35 24.77
CA PHE A 396 -17.41 2.50 24.89
C PHE A 396 -16.47 2.97 25.98
N GLN A 397 -15.55 2.11 26.38
CA GLN A 397 -14.47 2.45 27.30
C GLN A 397 -13.14 1.96 26.71
N LEU A 398 -12.15 2.83 26.68
CA LEU A 398 -10.83 2.61 26.11
C LEU A 398 -9.80 2.63 27.23
N LYS A 399 -9.01 1.58 27.37
CA LYS A 399 -7.96 1.44 28.38
C LYS A 399 -6.57 1.40 27.73
N SER A 400 -5.55 1.75 28.50
CA SER A 400 -4.17 1.61 28.06
C SER A 400 -3.83 0.15 27.77
N GLY A 401 -3.32 -0.11 26.56
CA GLY A 401 -3.01 -1.45 26.05
C GLY A 401 -4.12 -2.09 25.24
N ASP A 402 -5.32 -1.52 25.20
CA ASP A 402 -6.44 -2.05 24.41
C ASP A 402 -6.19 -1.87 22.90
N ARG A 403 -6.77 -2.78 22.11
CA ARG A 403 -6.74 -2.72 20.64
C ARG A 403 -8.16 -2.73 20.10
N PHE A 404 -8.56 -1.59 19.51
CA PHE A 404 -9.91 -1.37 19.01
C PHE A 404 -9.92 -1.23 17.49
N ARG A 405 -10.96 -1.78 16.88
CA ARG A 405 -11.35 -1.47 15.51
C ARG A 405 -12.55 -0.52 15.52
N ILE A 406 -12.55 0.49 14.68
CA ILE A 406 -13.75 1.26 14.34
C ILE A 406 -14.21 0.81 12.96
N GLU A 407 -15.43 0.29 12.88
CA GLU A 407 -16.03 -0.24 11.65
C GLU A 407 -17.30 0.53 11.30
N GLY A 408 -17.57 0.71 10.01
CA GLY A 408 -18.76 1.38 9.48
C GLY A 408 -18.58 1.72 8.00
N ALA A 409 -19.68 2.00 7.31
CA ALA A 409 -19.70 2.41 5.91
C ALA A 409 -18.91 3.72 5.69
N ASN A 410 -18.61 4.04 4.43
CA ASN A 410 -18.03 5.35 4.11
C ASN A 410 -19.05 6.44 4.46
N GLY A 411 -18.58 7.50 5.13
CA GLY A 411 -19.46 8.56 5.64
C GLY A 411 -20.15 8.29 6.98
N SER A 412 -20.01 7.10 7.61
CA SER A 412 -20.61 6.76 8.90
C SER A 412 -20.05 7.53 10.11
N GLY A 413 -19.15 8.49 9.92
CA GLY A 413 -18.61 9.31 11.00
C GLY A 413 -17.40 8.73 11.72
N LYS A 414 -16.67 7.76 11.14
CA LYS A 414 -15.44 7.18 11.73
C LYS A 414 -14.41 8.24 12.11
N THR A 415 -14.11 9.16 11.19
CA THR A 415 -13.19 10.28 11.43
C THR A 415 -13.73 11.25 12.49
N THR A 416 -15.05 11.47 12.56
CA THR A 416 -15.68 12.29 13.60
C THR A 416 -15.50 11.66 14.97
N LEU A 417 -15.69 10.34 15.09
CA LEU A 417 -15.44 9.63 16.34
C LEU A 417 -13.97 9.76 16.77
N LEU A 418 -13.01 9.65 15.84
CA LEU A 418 -11.59 9.86 16.16
C LEU A 418 -11.33 11.29 16.67
N LYS A 419 -11.94 12.31 16.08
CA LYS A 419 -11.82 13.71 16.54
C LYS A 419 -12.44 13.91 17.92
N LEU A 420 -13.49 13.20 18.28
CA LEU A 420 -14.05 13.18 19.64
C LEU A 420 -13.09 12.51 20.63
N ILE A 421 -12.55 11.35 20.30
CA ILE A 421 -11.57 10.60 21.12
C ILE A 421 -10.32 11.45 21.35
N THR A 422 -9.82 12.13 20.33
CA THR A 422 -8.62 13.00 20.44
C THR A 422 -8.91 14.36 21.10
N GLY A 423 -10.19 14.71 21.36
CA GLY A 423 -10.61 15.96 21.97
C GLY A 423 -10.60 17.17 21.05
N GLN A 424 -10.51 16.96 19.74
CA GLN A 424 -10.65 18.01 18.72
C GLN A 424 -12.11 18.46 18.55
N LEU A 425 -13.05 17.59 18.88
CA LEU A 425 -14.48 17.86 18.91
C LEU A 425 -15.06 17.47 20.28
N GLN A 426 -16.19 18.05 20.63
CA GLN A 426 -16.98 17.69 21.81
C GLN A 426 -18.28 17.03 21.36
N PRO A 427 -18.79 15.99 22.05
CA PRO A 427 -20.08 15.39 21.73
C PRO A 427 -21.20 16.39 22.00
N GLN A 428 -22.24 16.37 21.20
CA GLN A 428 -23.42 17.21 21.41
C GLN A 428 -24.43 16.55 22.33
N GLU A 429 -24.42 15.22 22.38
CA GLU A 429 -25.24 14.42 23.27
C GLU A 429 -24.36 13.39 24.00
N GLY A 430 -24.77 12.99 25.19
CA GLY A 430 -24.05 12.06 26.03
C GLY A 430 -22.86 12.70 26.77
N THR A 431 -21.98 11.86 27.31
CA THR A 431 -20.79 12.31 28.05
C THR A 431 -19.54 11.63 27.55
N LEU A 432 -18.48 12.41 27.30
CA LEU A 432 -17.16 11.91 26.96
C LEU A 432 -16.15 12.41 28.00
N THR A 433 -15.57 11.49 28.75
CA THR A 433 -14.48 11.80 29.69
C THR A 433 -13.16 11.28 29.13
N ARG A 434 -12.12 12.12 29.21
CA ARG A 434 -10.80 11.83 28.67
C ARG A 434 -9.73 12.14 29.72
N THR A 435 -8.73 11.26 29.86
CA THR A 435 -7.52 11.52 30.62
C THR A 435 -6.42 12.03 29.68
N ASP A 436 -5.36 12.61 30.24
CA ASP A 436 -4.21 13.00 29.43
C ASP A 436 -3.44 11.78 28.95
N PHE A 437 -3.21 11.72 27.64
CA PHE A 437 -2.39 10.74 26.95
C PHE A 437 -1.80 11.34 25.67
N SER A 438 -0.63 10.87 25.30
CA SER A 438 0.01 11.20 24.03
C SER A 438 -0.50 10.26 22.92
N TYR A 439 -0.77 10.80 21.73
CA TYR A 439 -1.18 9.98 20.60
C TYR A 439 -0.48 10.38 19.31
N VAL A 440 -0.37 9.43 18.40
CA VAL A 440 0.06 9.68 17.03
C VAL A 440 -1.08 9.23 16.10
N TYR A 441 -1.53 10.17 15.27
CA TYR A 441 -2.53 9.92 14.26
C TYR A 441 -1.86 9.76 12.89
N LEU A 442 -1.92 8.54 12.37
CA LEU A 442 -1.42 8.20 11.04
C LEU A 442 -2.62 8.13 10.08
N ASN A 443 -2.80 9.21 9.35
CA ASN A 443 -3.82 9.37 8.31
C ASN A 443 -3.24 9.15 6.91
N GLN A 444 -4.11 9.19 5.91
CA GLN A 444 -3.71 9.06 4.51
C GLN A 444 -2.85 10.24 3.99
N GLU A 445 -2.85 11.38 4.68
CA GLU A 445 -2.07 12.57 4.27
C GLU A 445 -0.64 12.54 4.79
N TYR A 446 -0.31 11.61 5.71
CA TYR A 446 1.04 11.47 6.31
C TYR A 446 1.59 12.79 6.88
N SER A 447 0.77 13.55 7.59
CA SER A 447 1.08 14.89 8.12
C SER A 447 2.35 14.96 8.98
N ILE A 448 2.86 13.83 9.46
CA ILE A 448 4.11 13.71 10.20
C ILE A 448 5.35 13.88 9.31
N ILE A 449 5.21 13.76 7.97
CA ILE A 449 6.30 13.84 7.01
C ILE A 449 6.34 15.24 6.38
N ASP A 450 7.48 15.92 6.45
CA ASP A 450 7.70 17.17 5.72
C ASP A 450 8.20 16.87 4.30
N ASP A 451 7.38 17.19 3.31
CA ASP A 451 7.66 16.94 1.89
C ASP A 451 8.92 17.69 1.36
N ARG A 452 9.41 18.69 2.10
CA ARG A 452 10.60 19.47 1.74
C ARG A 452 11.90 18.76 2.07
N ASN A 453 11.88 17.88 3.07
CA ASN A 453 13.06 17.16 3.52
C ASN A 453 13.41 15.99 2.59
N SER A 454 14.66 15.59 2.59
CA SER A 454 15.07 14.26 2.14
C SER A 454 14.72 13.20 3.19
N ILE A 455 14.76 11.91 2.80
CA ILE A 455 14.51 10.80 3.73
C ILE A 455 15.43 10.86 4.95
N LEU A 456 16.71 11.13 4.71
CA LEU A 456 17.71 11.20 5.78
C LEU A 456 17.50 12.43 6.69
N GLU A 457 17.22 13.61 6.11
CA GLU A 457 16.91 14.82 6.88
C GLU A 457 15.66 14.66 7.72
N GLN A 458 14.61 14.03 7.17
CA GLN A 458 13.40 13.72 7.90
C GLN A 458 13.68 12.79 9.10
N ALA A 459 14.51 11.76 8.92
CA ALA A 459 14.93 10.87 10.00
C ALA A 459 15.73 11.61 11.08
N TYR A 460 16.62 12.52 10.68
CA TYR A 460 17.37 13.36 11.62
C TYR A 460 16.48 14.32 12.40
N ALA A 461 15.48 14.91 11.77
CA ALA A 461 14.52 15.80 12.44
C ALA A 461 13.80 15.15 13.63
N PHE A 462 13.66 13.82 13.60
CA PHE A 462 13.05 13.02 14.67
C PHE A 462 14.07 12.45 15.68
N ASN A 463 15.37 12.72 15.52
CA ASN A 463 16.42 12.17 16.39
C ASN A 463 16.53 12.90 17.72
N SER A 464 15.48 12.88 18.54
CA SER A 464 15.50 13.43 19.90
C SER A 464 16.36 12.60 20.89
N ARG A 465 16.69 11.35 20.52
CA ARG A 465 17.53 10.43 21.31
C ARG A 465 19.03 10.66 21.13
N ASN A 466 19.44 11.55 20.25
CA ASN A 466 20.83 11.72 19.82
C ASN A 466 21.49 10.40 19.38
N LEU A 467 20.75 9.56 18.66
CA LEU A 467 21.29 8.35 18.08
C LEU A 467 22.43 8.69 17.13
N PRO A 468 23.53 7.92 17.13
CA PRO A 468 24.61 8.12 16.19
C PRO A 468 24.12 7.81 14.75
N GLU A 469 24.70 8.49 13.77
CA GLU A 469 24.29 8.41 12.36
C GLU A 469 24.16 6.96 11.83
N HIS A 470 25.08 6.08 12.24
CA HIS A 470 25.05 4.69 11.79
C HIS A 470 23.82 3.92 12.28
N GLU A 471 23.29 4.22 13.47
CA GLU A 471 22.05 3.62 13.99
C GLU A 471 20.82 4.08 13.21
N ILE A 472 20.73 5.38 12.90
CA ILE A 472 19.67 5.94 12.05
C ILE A 472 19.68 5.26 10.68
N LYS A 473 20.85 5.10 10.07
CA LYS A 473 21.02 4.42 8.79
C LYS A 473 20.62 2.94 8.85
N ILE A 474 20.88 2.26 9.97
CA ILE A 474 20.42 0.88 10.19
C ILE A 474 18.90 0.82 10.28
N ILE A 475 18.27 1.75 11.01
CA ILE A 475 16.80 1.81 11.12
C ILE A 475 16.20 2.10 9.74
N LEU A 476 16.68 3.08 8.99
CA LEU A 476 16.23 3.39 7.62
C LEU A 476 16.32 2.14 6.73
N HIS A 477 17.43 1.43 6.77
CA HIS A 477 17.60 0.20 5.98
C HIS A 477 16.59 -0.89 6.38
N ARG A 478 16.27 -1.03 7.67
CA ARG A 478 15.23 -1.98 8.15
C ARG A 478 13.85 -1.64 7.61
N TYR A 479 13.55 -0.34 7.44
CA TYR A 479 12.29 0.14 6.87
C TYR A 479 12.33 0.27 5.33
N LEU A 480 13.26 -0.45 4.66
CA LEU A 480 13.42 -0.54 3.21
C LEU A 480 13.83 0.77 2.53
N PHE A 481 14.63 1.59 3.20
CA PHE A 481 15.28 2.74 2.59
C PHE A 481 16.78 2.45 2.40
N PRO A 482 17.19 1.96 1.20
CA PRO A 482 18.61 1.73 0.90
C PRO A 482 19.38 3.04 0.81
N ALA A 483 20.72 2.96 0.92
CA ALA A 483 21.57 4.14 0.89
C ALA A 483 21.41 5.01 -0.38
N SER A 484 21.04 4.40 -1.49
CA SER A 484 20.80 5.11 -2.76
C SER A 484 19.55 6.01 -2.75
N GLU A 485 18.67 5.86 -1.77
CA GLU A 485 17.41 6.62 -1.69
C GLU A 485 17.42 7.69 -0.61
N TRP A 486 18.44 7.75 0.25
CA TRP A 486 18.44 8.65 1.41
C TRP A 486 18.33 10.13 1.04
N ASP A 487 18.85 10.53 -0.11
CA ASP A 487 18.79 11.91 -0.63
C ASP A 487 17.51 12.19 -1.43
N LYS A 488 16.63 11.20 -1.60
CA LYS A 488 15.35 11.35 -2.28
C LYS A 488 14.43 12.22 -1.45
N SER A 489 13.84 13.27 -2.07
CA SER A 489 12.85 14.14 -1.41
C SER A 489 11.60 13.36 -0.98
N CYS A 490 11.09 13.62 0.22
CA CYS A 490 9.87 13.01 0.76
C CYS A 490 8.64 13.25 -0.12
N ARG A 491 8.61 14.35 -0.87
CA ARG A 491 7.56 14.64 -1.86
C ARG A 491 7.44 13.58 -2.96
N LYS A 492 8.54 12.93 -3.31
CA LYS A 492 8.59 11.89 -4.37
C LYS A 492 8.28 10.49 -3.86
N LEU A 493 7.99 10.35 -2.58
CA LEU A 493 7.66 9.08 -1.97
C LEU A 493 6.22 8.69 -2.28
N SER A 494 6.01 7.40 -2.58
CA SER A 494 4.67 6.81 -2.60
C SER A 494 4.04 6.81 -1.20
N GLY A 495 2.71 6.67 -1.11
CA GLY A 495 2.02 6.58 0.18
C GLY A 495 2.59 5.50 1.08
N GLY A 496 2.94 4.34 0.52
CA GLY A 496 3.57 3.25 1.26
C GLY A 496 4.97 3.57 1.78
N GLU A 497 5.77 4.26 0.98
CA GLU A 497 7.09 4.75 1.42
C GLU A 497 6.95 5.80 2.52
N LYS A 498 6.00 6.74 2.39
CA LYS A 498 5.71 7.74 3.43
C LYS A 498 5.27 7.07 4.74
N MET A 499 4.40 6.07 4.69
CA MET A 499 3.97 5.32 5.89
C MET A 499 5.15 4.63 6.57
N ARG A 500 6.01 3.93 5.80
CA ARG A 500 7.23 3.30 6.34
C ARG A 500 8.17 4.32 6.96
N LEU A 501 8.34 5.48 6.32
CA LEU A 501 9.19 6.56 6.85
C LEU A 501 8.60 7.15 8.13
N ALA A 502 7.28 7.32 8.23
CA ALA A 502 6.61 7.78 9.44
C ALA A 502 6.90 6.84 10.62
N PHE A 503 6.74 5.53 10.44
CA PHE A 503 7.11 4.56 11.47
C PHE A 503 8.61 4.57 11.79
N CYS A 504 9.47 4.73 10.79
CA CYS A 504 10.91 4.87 10.99
C CYS A 504 11.24 6.09 11.88
N CYS A 505 10.63 7.25 11.59
CA CYS A 505 10.78 8.47 12.39
C CYS A 505 10.32 8.28 13.83
N LEU A 506 9.17 7.62 14.04
CA LEU A 506 8.66 7.31 15.38
C LEU A 506 9.60 6.36 16.16
N MET A 507 10.22 5.41 15.49
CA MET A 507 11.23 4.53 16.09
C MET A 507 12.52 5.29 16.49
N ILE A 508 12.89 6.30 15.72
CA ILE A 508 14.08 7.15 16.02
C ILE A 508 13.79 8.09 17.18
N SER A 509 12.54 8.57 17.31
CA SER A 509 12.16 9.51 18.35
C SER A 509 12.19 8.86 19.75
N ASN A 510 12.36 9.68 20.78
CA ASN A 510 12.34 9.21 22.16
C ASN A 510 10.92 9.04 22.72
N ASN A 511 9.91 9.56 22.02
CA ASN A 511 8.54 9.60 22.48
C ASN A 511 7.73 8.49 21.83
N THR A 512 7.65 7.35 22.52
CA THR A 512 6.66 6.34 22.16
C THR A 512 5.29 6.87 22.59
N PRO A 513 4.33 7.07 21.67
CA PRO A 513 3.00 7.55 22.04
C PRO A 513 2.29 6.52 22.93
N ASP A 514 1.33 6.98 23.73
CA ASP A 514 0.48 6.09 24.53
C ASP A 514 -0.59 5.42 23.67
N MET A 515 -0.92 6.03 22.52
CA MET A 515 -1.93 5.54 21.58
C MET A 515 -1.51 5.77 20.13
N PHE A 516 -1.62 4.72 19.31
CA PHE A 516 -1.64 4.83 17.85
C PHE A 516 -3.07 4.87 17.34
N ILE A 517 -3.35 5.85 16.48
CA ILE A 517 -4.58 5.95 15.71
C ILE A 517 -4.22 5.74 14.24
N LEU A 518 -4.71 4.65 13.66
CA LEU A 518 -4.39 4.21 12.30
C LEU A 518 -5.65 4.33 11.44
N ASP A 519 -5.63 5.24 10.47
CA ASP A 519 -6.75 5.47 9.56
C ASP A 519 -6.42 4.93 8.17
N GLU A 520 -6.96 3.75 7.85
CA GLU A 520 -6.70 2.98 6.63
C GLU A 520 -5.21 2.77 6.34
N PRO A 521 -4.43 2.25 7.30
CA PRO A 521 -2.97 2.19 7.20
C PRO A 521 -2.47 1.20 6.13
N THR A 522 -3.33 0.33 5.61
CA THR A 522 -2.99 -0.68 4.61
C THR A 522 -3.32 -0.25 3.17
N ASN A 523 -4.05 0.86 2.99
CA ASN A 523 -4.42 1.34 1.67
C ASN A 523 -3.20 1.77 0.85
N ASN A 524 -3.17 1.38 -0.43
CA ASN A 524 -2.08 1.69 -1.37
C ASN A 524 -0.68 1.18 -0.94
N LEU A 525 -0.61 0.24 0.03
CA LEU A 525 0.63 -0.39 0.45
C LEU A 525 0.85 -1.70 -0.29
N ASP A 526 2.10 -1.98 -0.65
CA ASP A 526 2.48 -3.32 -1.09
C ASP A 526 2.51 -4.31 0.11
N ILE A 527 2.41 -5.58 -0.22
CA ILE A 527 2.37 -6.66 0.78
C ILE A 527 3.55 -6.57 1.76
N GLN A 528 4.74 -6.23 1.25
CA GLN A 528 5.94 -6.11 2.06
C GLN A 528 5.86 -4.95 3.06
N SER A 529 5.32 -3.80 2.65
CA SER A 529 5.08 -2.66 3.53
C SER A 529 4.02 -2.98 4.58
N ILE A 530 2.95 -3.68 4.20
CA ILE A 530 1.92 -4.15 5.13
C ILE A 530 2.52 -5.07 6.19
N GLU A 531 3.37 -6.04 5.82
CA GLU A 531 4.06 -6.94 6.76
C GLU A 531 4.93 -6.18 7.76
N ILE A 532 5.68 -5.18 7.30
CA ILE A 532 6.52 -4.33 8.16
C ILE A 532 5.68 -3.58 9.19
N ILE A 533 4.62 -2.91 8.74
CA ILE A 533 3.75 -2.13 9.61
C ILE A 533 3.02 -3.04 10.60
N THR A 534 2.51 -4.18 10.14
CA THR A 534 1.85 -5.18 10.98
C THR A 534 2.79 -5.68 12.08
N ALA A 535 4.03 -6.05 11.73
CA ALA A 535 5.04 -6.48 12.70
C ALA A 535 5.38 -5.37 13.70
N THR A 536 5.45 -4.12 13.23
CA THR A 536 5.72 -2.95 14.05
C THR A 536 4.61 -2.72 15.07
N ILE A 537 3.35 -2.71 14.64
CA ILE A 537 2.19 -2.50 15.52
C ILE A 537 1.95 -3.70 16.45
N LYS A 538 2.17 -4.93 15.98
CA LYS A 538 2.05 -6.13 16.81
C LYS A 538 2.95 -6.09 18.03
N ASN A 539 4.17 -5.59 17.89
CA ASN A 539 5.16 -5.49 18.96
C ASN A 539 4.99 -4.25 19.85
N TYR A 540 4.10 -3.33 19.48
CA TYR A 540 3.82 -2.15 20.28
C TYR A 540 2.90 -2.51 21.47
N ALA A 541 3.30 -2.11 22.68
CA ALA A 541 2.59 -2.45 23.92
C ALA A 541 1.51 -1.44 24.34
N GLY A 542 1.41 -0.28 23.66
CA GLY A 542 0.41 0.75 23.95
C GLY A 542 -0.94 0.49 23.28
N THR A 543 -1.84 1.46 23.39
CA THR A 543 -3.19 1.39 22.85
C THR A 543 -3.19 1.58 21.33
N VAL A 544 -4.01 0.82 20.62
CA VAL A 544 -4.18 0.94 19.17
C VAL A 544 -5.66 1.09 18.82
N ILE A 545 -5.96 2.15 18.07
CA ILE A 545 -7.25 2.30 17.38
C ILE A 545 -6.99 2.16 15.88
N ALA A 546 -7.66 1.23 15.22
CA ALA A 546 -7.51 1.02 13.79
C ALA A 546 -8.85 1.14 13.06
N ILE A 547 -8.87 1.96 12.02
CA ILE A 547 -9.87 1.94 10.97
C ILE A 547 -9.21 1.19 9.81
N SER A 548 -9.70 0.02 9.46
CA SER A 548 -9.18 -0.72 8.30
C SER A 548 -10.18 -1.71 7.78
N HIS A 549 -10.21 -1.86 6.47
CA HIS A 549 -10.97 -2.88 5.75
C HIS A 549 -10.17 -4.17 5.52
N ASP A 550 -8.89 -4.21 5.90
CA ASP A 550 -8.03 -5.41 5.84
C ASP A 550 -8.20 -6.28 7.09
N ASN A 551 -9.01 -7.32 6.98
CA ASN A 551 -9.27 -8.25 8.08
C ASN A 551 -8.01 -9.03 8.52
N TYR A 552 -7.09 -9.34 7.60
CA TYR A 552 -5.81 -9.98 7.96
C TYR A 552 -4.96 -9.06 8.83
N PHE A 553 -4.85 -7.79 8.45
CA PHE A 553 -4.15 -6.80 9.26
C PHE A 553 -4.75 -6.68 10.66
N ILE A 554 -6.07 -6.54 10.77
CA ILE A 554 -6.80 -6.43 12.04
C ILE A 554 -6.56 -7.65 12.95
N GLN A 555 -6.61 -8.86 12.39
CA GLN A 555 -6.32 -10.08 13.15
C GLN A 555 -4.86 -10.19 13.57
N GLU A 556 -3.91 -9.91 12.65
CA GLU A 556 -2.48 -10.02 12.92
C GLU A 556 -1.99 -9.02 13.97
N ILE A 557 -2.59 -7.81 14.06
CA ILE A 557 -2.29 -6.85 15.12
C ILE A 557 -3.01 -7.14 16.43
N GLY A 558 -3.86 -8.18 16.52
CA GLY A 558 -4.50 -8.64 17.76
C GLY A 558 -5.63 -7.73 18.25
N VAL A 559 -6.45 -7.20 17.36
CA VAL A 559 -7.66 -6.43 17.74
C VAL A 559 -8.69 -7.35 18.37
N GLU A 560 -9.16 -7.00 19.56
CA GLU A 560 -10.13 -7.78 20.34
C GLU A 560 -11.51 -7.13 20.42
N GLN A 561 -11.60 -5.83 20.20
CA GLN A 561 -12.83 -5.07 20.39
C GLN A 561 -13.16 -4.24 19.14
N CYS A 562 -14.47 -4.13 18.84
CA CYS A 562 -14.96 -3.39 17.68
C CYS A 562 -16.03 -2.38 18.10
N ILE A 563 -15.94 -1.16 17.58
CA ILE A 563 -16.97 -0.13 17.65
C ILE A 563 -17.62 -0.08 16.28
N LEU A 564 -18.89 -0.49 16.19
CA LEU A 564 -19.67 -0.44 14.96
C LEU A 564 -20.44 0.86 14.89
N LEU A 565 -20.25 1.61 13.81
CA LEU A 565 -20.97 2.85 13.50
C LEU A 565 -22.00 2.59 12.40
N SER A 566 -23.26 2.86 12.71
CA SER A 566 -24.41 2.65 11.81
C SER A 566 -25.10 3.97 11.45
#